data_a9d3943172b6f4ec4c0392754987393c
#
_entry.id   a9d3943172b6f4ec4c0392754987393c
#
_cell.length_a   1.000
_cell.length_b   1.000
_cell.length_c   1.000
_cell.angle_alpha   90.00
_cell.angle_beta   90.00
_cell.angle_gamma   90.00
#
_symmetry.space_group_name_H-M   'P 1'
#
loop_
_entity.id
_entity.type
_entity.pdbx_description
1 polymer ?
#
loop_
_entity_poly.entity_id
_entity_poly.type
_entity_poly.pdbx_seq_one_letter_code
_entity_poly.pdbx_strand_id
1 'polypeptide(L)'
;WDVDLANAIGAKLGVTVEYTISKFDNIIPSITGGRYGLGVSSFTDTVEREKQVDFVNYYNAGVLWAAQKGKTVDPDNACGLKVAVEAGTYEDTDELPAKSKTCTDAGKQAIQVLKFDGQDQATNALVLGQVDAMSADSPITEYAISKQSDKIEAAGKTFDIAPYGIAVNKGAPLTDVIKNTLQALIDDGTYTKILTKWGVQDGGVTAADVNAASKQ
;
A
#
# COMPACT_ATOMS: atom_id res chain seq x y z
N TRP A 1 5.77 -8.89 5.35
CA TRP A 1 5.22 -8.80 6.70
C TRP A 1 3.71 -9.03 6.75
N ASP A 2 2.95 -8.70 5.71
CA ASP A 2 1.52 -9.00 5.58
C ASP A 2 1.23 -10.51 5.69
N VAL A 3 2.06 -11.34 5.08
CA VAL A 3 1.95 -12.80 5.19
C VAL A 3 2.17 -13.28 6.63
N ASP A 4 3.16 -12.73 7.33
CA ASP A 4 3.40 -13.06 8.74
C ASP A 4 2.22 -12.65 9.63
N LEU A 5 1.62 -11.47 9.37
CA LEU A 5 0.43 -11.01 10.09
C LEU A 5 -0.79 -11.90 9.82
N ALA A 6 -1.04 -12.23 8.54
CA ALA A 6 -2.14 -13.13 8.17
C ALA A 6 -1.99 -14.52 8.81
N ASN A 7 -0.76 -15.07 8.83
CA ASN A 7 -0.47 -16.33 9.52
C ASN A 7 -0.71 -16.24 11.04
N ALA A 8 -0.32 -15.13 11.68
CA ALA A 8 -0.57 -14.92 13.11
C ALA A 8 -2.06 -14.82 13.42
N ILE A 9 -2.85 -14.14 12.57
CA ILE A 9 -4.32 -14.09 12.68
C ILE A 9 -4.90 -15.50 12.54
N GLY A 10 -4.50 -16.26 11.51
CA GLY A 10 -4.96 -17.64 11.31
C GLY A 10 -4.63 -18.53 12.50
N ALA A 11 -3.40 -18.48 13.00
CA ALA A 11 -2.97 -19.25 14.17
C ALA A 11 -3.78 -18.90 15.42
N LYS A 12 -4.07 -17.61 15.65
CA LYS A 12 -4.89 -17.15 16.78
C LYS A 12 -6.33 -17.62 16.69
N LEU A 13 -6.86 -17.75 15.47
CA LEU A 13 -8.22 -18.27 15.20
C LEU A 13 -8.26 -19.80 15.13
N GLY A 14 -7.12 -20.50 15.13
CA GLY A 14 -7.05 -21.95 14.99
C GLY A 14 -7.41 -22.46 13.59
N VAL A 15 -7.16 -21.64 12.55
CA VAL A 15 -7.43 -21.95 11.13
C VAL A 15 -6.15 -21.90 10.30
N THR A 16 -6.13 -22.66 9.22
CA THR A 16 -5.06 -22.58 8.21
C THR A 16 -5.38 -21.47 7.22
N VAL A 17 -4.39 -20.64 6.90
CA VAL A 17 -4.50 -19.59 5.89
C VAL A 17 -4.10 -20.17 4.54
N GLU A 18 -5.00 -20.10 3.56
CA GLU A 18 -4.72 -20.44 2.18
C GLU A 18 -4.50 -19.16 1.37
N TYR A 19 -3.42 -19.11 0.60
CA TYR A 19 -3.04 -17.95 -0.18
C TYR A 19 -3.36 -18.13 -1.66
N THR A 20 -3.95 -17.10 -2.25
CA THR A 20 -4.10 -16.97 -3.71
C THR A 20 -3.46 -15.68 -4.15
N ILE A 21 -2.46 -15.78 -5.04
CA ILE A 21 -1.82 -14.60 -5.64
C ILE A 21 -2.79 -13.99 -6.66
N SER A 22 -2.96 -12.69 -6.60
CA SER A 22 -3.80 -11.91 -7.50
C SER A 22 -3.10 -10.61 -7.88
N LYS A 23 -3.45 -10.03 -9.03
CA LYS A 23 -3.12 -8.64 -9.31
C LYS A 23 -3.86 -7.75 -8.30
N PHE A 24 -3.24 -6.64 -7.90
CA PHE A 24 -3.75 -5.77 -6.85
C PHE A 24 -5.17 -5.24 -7.16
N ASP A 25 -5.40 -4.79 -8.38
CA ASP A 25 -6.68 -4.26 -8.86
C ASP A 25 -7.83 -5.29 -8.85
N ASN A 26 -7.52 -6.58 -8.84
CA ASN A 26 -8.50 -7.67 -8.82
C ASN A 26 -8.88 -8.16 -7.40
N ILE A 27 -8.20 -7.68 -6.34
CA ILE A 27 -8.43 -8.19 -4.98
C ILE A 27 -9.82 -7.78 -4.49
N ILE A 28 -10.16 -6.48 -4.50
CA ILE A 28 -11.50 -6.01 -4.05
C ILE A 28 -12.63 -6.64 -4.86
N PRO A 29 -12.61 -6.68 -6.21
CA PRO A 29 -13.61 -7.40 -7.00
C PRO A 29 -13.75 -8.88 -6.63
N SER A 30 -12.65 -9.55 -6.27
CA SER A 30 -12.70 -10.95 -5.87
C SER A 30 -13.29 -11.16 -4.47
N ILE A 31 -13.11 -10.20 -3.54
CA ILE A 31 -13.75 -10.21 -2.22
C ILE A 31 -15.26 -9.97 -2.36
N THR A 32 -15.66 -8.94 -3.09
CA THR A 32 -17.08 -8.60 -3.31
C THR A 32 -17.81 -9.68 -4.09
N GLY A 33 -17.12 -10.38 -4.99
CA GLY A 33 -17.62 -11.54 -5.71
C GLY A 33 -17.64 -12.84 -4.90
N GLY A 34 -17.18 -12.83 -3.64
CA GLY A 34 -17.17 -13.99 -2.75
C GLY A 34 -16.12 -15.05 -3.08
N ARG A 35 -15.13 -14.72 -3.91
CA ARG A 35 -14.03 -15.63 -4.27
C ARG A 35 -12.98 -15.71 -3.17
N TYR A 36 -12.69 -14.60 -2.49
CA TYR A 36 -11.76 -14.50 -1.38
C TYR A 36 -12.48 -14.06 -0.12
N GLY A 37 -12.08 -14.59 1.03
CA GLY A 37 -12.60 -14.15 2.33
C GLY A 37 -11.97 -12.85 2.80
N LEU A 38 -10.68 -12.66 2.48
CA LEU A 38 -9.87 -11.51 2.91
C LEU A 38 -8.95 -11.05 1.78
N GLY A 39 -8.58 -9.76 1.81
CA GLY A 39 -7.49 -9.18 1.04
C GLY A 39 -6.45 -8.61 1.98
N VAL A 40 -5.23 -9.15 1.94
CA VAL A 40 -4.09 -8.69 2.74
C VAL A 40 -2.97 -8.37 1.77
N SER A 41 -2.77 -7.10 1.49
CA SER A 41 -1.82 -6.62 0.47
C SER A 41 -1.50 -5.15 0.63
N SER A 42 -1.15 -4.74 1.86
CA SER A 42 -0.80 -3.33 2.15
C SER A 42 -1.82 -2.34 1.56
N PHE A 43 -3.11 -2.64 1.72
CA PHE A 43 -4.18 -1.86 1.12
C PHE A 43 -4.38 -0.54 1.84
N THR A 44 -4.18 0.57 1.15
CA THR A 44 -4.63 1.88 1.62
C THR A 44 -6.14 1.89 1.75
N ASP A 45 -6.63 2.12 2.96
CA ASP A 45 -8.02 2.38 3.27
C ASP A 45 -8.38 3.78 2.73
N THR A 46 -9.30 3.84 1.79
CA THR A 46 -9.84 5.09 1.26
C THR A 46 -11.36 5.09 1.35
N VAL A 47 -11.96 6.27 1.50
CA VAL A 47 -13.42 6.42 1.56
C VAL A 47 -14.12 5.80 0.34
N GLU A 48 -13.46 5.83 -0.84
CA GLU A 48 -14.02 5.23 -2.06
C GLU A 48 -14.00 3.69 -1.99
N ARG A 49 -12.91 3.10 -1.50
CA ARG A 49 -12.81 1.65 -1.31
C ARG A 49 -13.73 1.14 -0.21
N GLU A 50 -13.92 1.93 0.86
CA GLU A 50 -14.86 1.61 1.95
C GLU A 50 -16.31 1.45 1.47
N LYS A 51 -16.69 2.02 0.33
CA LYS A 51 -18.01 1.79 -0.26
C LYS A 51 -18.23 0.35 -0.71
N GLN A 52 -17.15 -0.37 -1.01
CA GLN A 52 -17.20 -1.72 -1.58
C GLN A 52 -16.84 -2.81 -0.55
N VAL A 53 -15.89 -2.54 0.35
CA VAL A 53 -15.39 -3.48 1.36
C VAL A 53 -15.30 -2.77 2.71
N ASP A 54 -15.15 -3.53 3.81
CA ASP A 54 -14.69 -2.98 5.08
C ASP A 54 -13.18 -3.21 5.20
N PHE A 55 -12.48 -2.27 5.85
CA PHE A 55 -11.07 -2.38 6.16
C PHE A 55 -10.84 -2.54 7.66
N VAL A 56 -10.15 -3.59 8.07
CA VAL A 56 -9.62 -3.70 9.44
C VAL A 56 -8.23 -3.10 9.45
N ASN A 57 -8.10 -1.92 10.04
CA ASN A 57 -6.87 -1.13 9.97
C ASN A 57 -5.79 -1.68 10.90
N TYR A 58 -4.57 -1.82 10.35
CA TYR A 58 -3.46 -2.46 11.04
C TYR A 58 -2.12 -1.75 10.91
N TYR A 59 -2.03 -0.65 10.16
CA TYR A 59 -0.77 0.07 9.93
C TYR A 59 -1.07 1.46 9.36
N ASN A 60 -0.10 2.40 9.42
CA ASN A 60 -0.16 3.67 8.70
C ASN A 60 1.06 3.78 7.78
N ALA A 61 0.82 4.03 6.51
CA ALA A 61 1.86 4.27 5.52
C ALA A 61 1.60 5.59 4.81
N GLY A 62 2.63 6.15 4.22
CA GLY A 62 2.49 7.28 3.31
C GLY A 62 3.13 6.95 1.97
N VAL A 63 2.94 7.81 0.98
CA VAL A 63 3.59 7.70 -0.33
C VAL A 63 5.07 8.10 -0.21
N LEU A 64 5.95 7.33 -0.81
CA LEU A 64 7.37 7.65 -0.95
C LEU A 64 7.82 7.35 -2.38
N TRP A 65 8.32 8.37 -3.07
CA TRP A 65 8.88 8.17 -4.40
C TRP A 65 10.31 7.63 -4.34
N ALA A 66 10.70 6.93 -5.41
CA ALA A 66 12.08 6.58 -5.67
C ALA A 66 12.53 7.10 -7.04
N ALA A 67 13.81 7.41 -7.16
CA ALA A 67 14.49 7.77 -8.40
C ALA A 67 15.76 6.93 -8.57
N GLN A 68 16.34 6.92 -9.78
CA GLN A 68 17.67 6.34 -9.97
C GLN A 68 18.69 7.10 -9.12
N LYS A 69 19.64 6.37 -8.57
CA LYS A 69 20.70 6.94 -7.72
C LYS A 69 21.44 8.07 -8.42
N GLY A 70 21.56 9.21 -7.73
CA GLY A 70 22.16 10.43 -8.25
C GLY A 70 21.27 11.25 -9.20
N LYS A 71 20.00 10.87 -9.38
CA LYS A 71 19.00 11.68 -10.08
C LYS A 71 18.16 12.45 -9.08
N THR A 72 18.02 13.74 -9.28
CA THR A 72 17.14 14.55 -8.45
C THR A 72 15.74 14.55 -9.04
N VAL A 73 14.78 14.02 -8.30
CA VAL A 73 13.35 14.08 -8.61
C VAL A 73 12.65 14.69 -7.40
N ASP A 74 11.79 15.67 -7.66
CA ASP A 74 10.94 16.31 -6.67
C ASP A 74 9.47 15.91 -6.96
N PRO A 75 8.81 15.13 -6.08
CA PRO A 75 7.42 14.73 -6.25
C PRO A 75 6.45 15.90 -6.39
N ASP A 76 6.79 17.07 -5.84
CA ASP A 76 5.95 18.27 -5.91
C ASP A 76 6.22 19.10 -7.19
N ASN A 77 7.22 18.73 -7.98
CA ASN A 77 7.55 19.38 -9.24
C ASN A 77 7.78 18.38 -10.38
N ALA A 78 6.90 17.40 -10.49
CA ALA A 78 7.04 16.22 -11.36
C ALA A 78 6.35 16.36 -12.74
N CYS A 79 5.93 17.57 -13.12
CA CYS A 79 5.22 17.80 -14.39
C CYS A 79 6.03 17.33 -15.59
N GLY A 80 5.41 16.50 -16.44
CA GLY A 80 6.00 15.92 -17.65
C GLY A 80 6.90 14.71 -17.41
N LEU A 81 7.22 14.36 -16.15
CA LEU A 81 8.00 13.17 -15.84
C LEU A 81 7.23 11.88 -16.13
N LYS A 82 7.98 10.81 -16.42
CA LYS A 82 7.47 9.44 -16.50
C LYS A 82 7.55 8.81 -15.12
N VAL A 83 6.40 8.41 -14.56
CA VAL A 83 6.32 7.81 -13.23
C VAL A 83 5.69 6.42 -13.32
N ALA A 84 6.40 5.41 -12.81
CA ALA A 84 5.91 4.03 -12.73
C ALA A 84 5.08 3.82 -11.46
N VAL A 85 3.99 3.07 -11.59
CA VAL A 85 3.12 2.64 -10.47
C VAL A 85 2.60 1.23 -10.70
N GLU A 86 2.21 0.54 -9.64
CA GLU A 86 1.37 -0.64 -9.74
C GLU A 86 -0.08 -0.24 -10.00
N ALA A 87 -0.76 -0.93 -10.92
CA ALA A 87 -2.13 -0.62 -11.31
C ALA A 87 -3.12 -0.83 -10.16
N GLY A 88 -4.03 0.14 -9.97
CA GLY A 88 -5.09 0.10 -8.98
C GLY A 88 -4.67 0.50 -7.56
N THR A 89 -3.40 0.88 -7.33
CA THR A 89 -2.94 1.41 -6.04
C THR A 89 -3.45 2.83 -5.80
N TYR A 90 -3.26 3.38 -4.61
CA TYR A 90 -3.59 4.77 -4.30
C TYR A 90 -2.81 5.75 -5.19
N GLU A 91 -1.57 5.44 -5.47
CA GLU A 91 -0.71 6.25 -6.35
C GLU A 91 -1.26 6.33 -7.76
N ASP A 92 -1.83 5.23 -8.26
CA ASP A 92 -2.43 5.16 -9.59
C ASP A 92 -3.78 5.86 -9.69
N THR A 93 -4.63 5.74 -8.66
CA THR A 93 -6.04 6.17 -8.72
C THR A 93 -6.27 7.57 -8.17
N ASP A 94 -5.44 8.02 -7.22
CA ASP A 94 -5.66 9.27 -6.48
C ASP A 94 -4.43 10.21 -6.54
N GLU A 95 -3.25 9.77 -6.11
CA GLU A 95 -2.07 10.63 -5.96
C GLU A 95 -1.60 11.21 -7.29
N LEU A 96 -1.23 10.37 -8.26
CA LEU A 96 -0.71 10.84 -9.55
C LEU A 96 -1.75 11.58 -10.41
N PRO A 97 -3.02 11.19 -10.44
CA PRO A 97 -4.07 12.00 -11.06
C PRO A 97 -4.18 13.40 -10.47
N ALA A 98 -4.13 13.55 -9.13
CA ALA A 98 -4.19 14.85 -8.46
C ALA A 98 -2.96 15.71 -8.80
N LYS A 99 -1.74 15.15 -8.72
CA LYS A 99 -0.50 15.83 -9.09
C LYS A 99 -0.49 16.22 -10.58
N SER A 100 -0.95 15.32 -11.46
CA SER A 100 -1.04 15.56 -12.90
C SER A 100 -2.03 16.69 -13.21
N LYS A 101 -3.18 16.74 -12.51
CA LYS A 101 -4.15 17.83 -12.62
C LYS A 101 -3.53 19.17 -12.21
N THR A 102 -2.77 19.22 -11.12
CA THR A 102 -2.05 20.43 -10.71
C THR A 102 -1.10 20.93 -11.79
N CYS A 103 -0.43 20.03 -12.50
CA CYS A 103 0.43 20.38 -13.63
C CYS A 103 -0.38 21.00 -14.77
N THR A 104 -1.47 20.38 -15.19
CA THR A 104 -2.29 20.85 -16.31
C THR A 104 -3.01 22.16 -15.99
N ASP A 105 -3.49 22.34 -14.76
CA ASP A 105 -4.10 23.59 -14.29
C ASP A 105 -3.09 24.77 -14.34
N ALA A 106 -1.78 24.46 -14.14
CA ALA A 106 -0.69 25.42 -14.27
C ALA A 106 -0.16 25.59 -15.73
N GLY A 107 -0.82 24.99 -16.72
CA GLY A 107 -0.41 25.04 -18.14
C GLY A 107 0.86 24.22 -18.44
N LYS A 108 1.25 23.31 -17.56
CA LYS A 108 2.40 22.41 -17.75
C LYS A 108 1.96 21.06 -18.32
N GLN A 109 2.93 20.25 -18.75
CA GLN A 109 2.66 18.89 -19.20
C GLN A 109 2.19 18.01 -18.03
N ALA A 110 1.19 17.16 -18.28
CA ALA A 110 0.75 16.14 -17.35
C ALA A 110 1.88 15.16 -17.00
N ILE A 111 1.84 14.53 -15.83
CA ILE A 111 2.68 13.40 -15.51
C ILE A 111 2.34 12.24 -16.46
N GLN A 112 3.36 11.58 -16.99
CA GLN A 112 3.20 10.38 -17.82
C GLN A 112 3.20 9.14 -16.93
N VAL A 113 2.01 8.68 -16.53
CA VAL A 113 1.87 7.52 -15.64
C VAL A 113 2.04 6.23 -16.45
N LEU A 114 3.02 5.39 -16.06
CA LEU A 114 3.24 4.05 -16.60
C LEU A 114 2.77 3.03 -15.56
N LYS A 115 1.68 2.33 -15.89
CA LYS A 115 1.05 1.34 -15.01
C LYS A 115 1.59 -0.06 -15.29
N PHE A 116 1.87 -0.79 -14.22
CA PHE A 116 2.37 -2.17 -14.26
C PHE A 116 1.44 -3.10 -13.48
N ASP A 117 1.39 -4.36 -13.86
CA ASP A 117 0.57 -5.38 -13.19
C ASP A 117 1.09 -5.79 -11.79
N GLY A 118 2.32 -5.44 -11.47
CA GLY A 118 2.95 -5.73 -10.19
C GLY A 118 4.05 -4.73 -9.86
N GLN A 119 4.25 -4.51 -8.57
CA GLN A 119 5.20 -3.54 -8.03
C GLN A 119 6.66 -3.83 -8.42
N ASP A 120 7.03 -5.11 -8.54
CA ASP A 120 8.36 -5.53 -9.00
C ASP A 120 8.65 -5.07 -10.44
N GLN A 121 7.63 -5.05 -11.30
CA GLN A 121 7.75 -4.55 -12.67
C GLN A 121 7.94 -3.03 -12.69
N ALA A 122 7.18 -2.28 -11.86
CA ALA A 122 7.35 -0.84 -11.70
C ALA A 122 8.77 -0.50 -11.19
N THR A 123 9.23 -1.23 -10.17
CA THR A 123 10.60 -1.09 -9.63
C THR A 123 11.66 -1.39 -10.70
N ASN A 124 11.50 -2.46 -11.49
CA ASN A 124 12.42 -2.81 -12.56
C ASN A 124 12.47 -1.75 -13.66
N ALA A 125 11.32 -1.15 -14.02
CA ALA A 125 11.27 -0.06 -14.99
C ALA A 125 12.12 1.14 -14.53
N LEU A 126 12.08 1.49 -13.23
CA LEU A 126 12.93 2.52 -12.66
C LEU A 126 14.41 2.13 -12.69
N VAL A 127 14.75 0.93 -12.24
CA VAL A 127 16.13 0.42 -12.21
C VAL A 127 16.76 0.43 -13.61
N LEU A 128 15.98 0.12 -14.63
CA LEU A 128 16.41 0.09 -16.04
C LEU A 128 16.39 1.49 -16.72
N GLY A 129 15.95 2.54 -16.02
CA GLY A 129 15.89 3.90 -16.56
C GLY A 129 14.80 4.11 -17.62
N GLN A 130 13.77 3.29 -17.63
CA GLN A 130 12.62 3.43 -18.54
C GLN A 130 11.65 4.54 -18.09
N VAL A 131 11.72 4.89 -16.80
CA VAL A 131 10.96 5.95 -16.14
C VAL A 131 11.88 6.85 -15.33
N ASP A 132 11.42 8.04 -15.00
CA ASP A 132 12.17 9.03 -14.22
C ASP A 132 12.04 8.75 -12.72
N ALA A 133 10.89 8.25 -12.29
CA ALA A 133 10.58 7.92 -10.90
C ALA A 133 9.61 6.74 -10.79
N MET A 134 9.48 6.22 -9.58
CA MET A 134 8.44 5.27 -9.17
C MET A 134 7.74 5.85 -7.95
N SER A 135 6.42 5.77 -7.91
CA SER A 135 5.60 6.08 -6.74
C SER A 135 5.00 4.81 -6.16
N ALA A 136 5.17 4.62 -4.86
CA ALA A 136 4.56 3.54 -4.09
C ALA A 136 4.51 3.93 -2.61
N ASP A 137 3.82 3.15 -1.80
CA ASP A 137 3.80 3.34 -0.36
C ASP A 137 5.19 3.20 0.27
N SER A 138 5.46 3.95 1.33
CA SER A 138 6.78 4.05 1.95
C SER A 138 7.42 2.72 2.33
N PRO A 139 6.73 1.73 2.95
CA PRO A 139 7.35 0.44 3.26
C PRO A 139 7.76 -0.34 1.99
N ILE A 140 7.01 -0.17 0.91
CA ILE A 140 7.26 -0.84 -0.38
C ILE A 140 8.48 -0.22 -1.05
N THR A 141 8.52 1.13 -1.11
CA THR A 141 9.64 1.88 -1.68
C THR A 141 10.93 1.64 -0.89
N GLU A 142 10.87 1.69 0.44
CA GLU A 142 12.02 1.42 1.31
C GLU A 142 12.57 0.00 1.14
N TYR A 143 11.66 -1.00 1.01
CA TYR A 143 12.06 -2.37 0.70
C TYR A 143 12.75 -2.46 -0.67
N ALA A 144 12.20 -1.84 -1.71
CA ALA A 144 12.81 -1.82 -3.04
C ALA A 144 14.20 -1.19 -3.00
N ILE A 145 14.36 -0.05 -2.31
CA ILE A 145 15.66 0.61 -2.10
C ILE A 145 16.62 -0.33 -1.35
N SER A 146 16.17 -1.02 -0.31
CA SER A 146 17.04 -1.94 0.45
C SER A 146 17.61 -3.07 -0.42
N LYS A 147 16.87 -3.48 -1.47
CA LYS A 147 17.30 -4.53 -2.43
C LYS A 147 18.12 -4.00 -3.59
N GLN A 148 18.05 -2.71 -3.89
CA GLN A 148 18.67 -2.08 -5.06
C GLN A 148 19.39 -0.78 -4.67
N SER A 149 20.01 -0.71 -3.50
CA SER A 149 20.62 0.50 -2.92
C SER A 149 21.77 1.10 -3.71
N ASP A 150 22.35 0.33 -4.63
CA ASP A 150 23.33 0.78 -5.60
C ASP A 150 22.72 1.47 -6.83
N LYS A 151 21.41 1.29 -7.09
CA LYS A 151 20.73 1.73 -8.31
C LYS A 151 19.64 2.77 -8.09
N ILE A 152 18.91 2.68 -6.98
CA ILE A 152 17.79 3.59 -6.68
C ILE A 152 17.90 4.15 -5.26
N GLU A 153 17.29 5.30 -5.05
CA GLU A 153 17.23 6.00 -3.77
C GLU A 153 15.89 6.73 -3.61
N ALA A 154 15.55 7.12 -2.38
CA ALA A 154 14.34 7.87 -2.11
C ALA A 154 14.37 9.25 -2.78
N ALA A 155 13.26 9.65 -3.36
CA ALA A 155 13.05 10.97 -3.95
C ALA A 155 12.03 11.76 -3.11
N GLY A 156 12.52 12.72 -2.34
CA GLY A 156 11.72 13.48 -1.39
C GLY A 156 11.53 12.78 -0.04
N LYS A 157 10.46 13.16 0.65
CA LYS A 157 10.06 12.61 1.96
C LYS A 157 8.72 11.91 1.80
N THR A 158 8.38 11.04 2.75
CA THR A 158 7.06 10.43 2.85
C THR A 158 5.98 11.51 3.07
N PHE A 159 4.87 11.40 2.34
CA PHE A 159 3.70 12.30 2.39
C PHE A 159 2.40 11.49 2.30
N ASP A 160 1.24 12.13 2.41
CA ASP A 160 -0.10 11.52 2.30
C ASP A 160 -0.25 10.25 3.15
N ILE A 161 0.05 10.38 4.46
CA ILE A 161 -0.05 9.26 5.39
C ILE A 161 -1.52 8.83 5.53
N ALA A 162 -1.77 7.55 5.29
CA ALA A 162 -3.10 6.93 5.33
C ALA A 162 -3.07 5.55 6.01
N PRO A 163 -4.19 5.08 6.56
CA PRO A 163 -4.26 3.76 7.17
C PRO A 163 -4.22 2.64 6.11
N TYR A 164 -3.50 1.55 6.41
CA TYR A 164 -3.66 0.27 5.73
C TYR A 164 -4.74 -0.56 6.42
N GLY A 165 -5.50 -1.33 5.63
CA GLY A 165 -6.49 -2.25 6.16
C GLY A 165 -6.49 -3.62 5.49
N ILE A 166 -6.84 -4.63 6.27
CA ILE A 166 -7.24 -5.94 5.74
C ILE A 166 -8.64 -5.76 5.15
N ALA A 167 -8.77 -5.98 3.83
CA ALA A 167 -10.07 -5.86 3.16
C ALA A 167 -10.94 -7.07 3.44
N VAL A 168 -12.19 -6.83 3.82
CA VAL A 168 -13.21 -7.84 4.14
C VAL A 168 -14.49 -7.47 3.38
N ASN A 169 -15.31 -8.44 2.99
CA ASN A 169 -16.59 -8.13 2.34
C ASN A 169 -17.45 -7.21 3.23
N LYS A 170 -18.05 -6.20 2.61
CA LYS A 170 -18.80 -5.13 3.31
C LYS A 170 -19.88 -5.69 4.23
N GLY A 171 -19.86 -5.28 5.51
CA GLY A 171 -20.83 -5.69 6.51
C GLY A 171 -20.74 -7.16 6.93
N ALA A 172 -19.68 -7.87 6.57
CA ALA A 172 -19.51 -9.26 6.96
C ALA A 172 -19.18 -9.40 8.45
N PRO A 173 -19.73 -10.39 9.18
CA PRO A 173 -19.36 -10.65 10.58
C PRO A 173 -17.86 -10.94 10.77
N LEU A 174 -17.18 -11.34 9.71
CA LEU A 174 -15.73 -11.59 9.70
C LEU A 174 -14.93 -10.32 10.03
N THR A 175 -15.45 -9.13 9.74
CA THR A 175 -14.82 -7.85 10.05
C THR A 175 -14.51 -7.73 11.55
N ASP A 176 -15.51 -8.01 12.41
CA ASP A 176 -15.33 -7.96 13.86
C ASP A 176 -14.41 -9.07 14.37
N VAL A 177 -14.46 -10.27 13.76
CA VAL A 177 -13.58 -11.38 14.10
C VAL A 177 -12.11 -11.00 13.84
N ILE A 178 -11.81 -10.47 12.65
CA ILE A 178 -10.45 -10.03 12.29
C ILE A 178 -9.99 -8.88 13.17
N LYS A 179 -10.84 -7.86 13.40
CA LYS A 179 -10.54 -6.73 14.28
C LYS A 179 -10.16 -7.20 15.70
N ASN A 180 -10.98 -8.04 16.32
CA ASN A 180 -10.75 -8.51 17.67
C ASN A 180 -9.50 -9.40 17.76
N THR A 181 -9.23 -10.18 16.71
CA THR A 181 -8.04 -11.02 16.61
C THR A 181 -6.78 -10.16 16.46
N LEU A 182 -6.81 -9.15 15.60
CA LEU A 182 -5.72 -8.20 15.44
C LEU A 182 -5.44 -7.46 16.75
N GLN A 183 -6.49 -6.99 17.46
CA GLN A 183 -6.31 -6.37 18.79
C GLN A 183 -5.63 -7.31 19.77
N ALA A 184 -6.03 -8.57 19.82
CA ALA A 184 -5.38 -9.55 20.70
C ALA A 184 -3.91 -9.81 20.35
N LEU A 185 -3.53 -9.71 19.07
CA LEU A 185 -2.12 -9.80 18.64
C LEU A 185 -1.33 -8.52 18.98
N ILE A 186 -1.98 -7.37 19.00
CA ILE A 186 -1.39 -6.11 19.48
C ILE A 186 -1.14 -6.21 20.98
N ASP A 187 -2.13 -6.63 21.75
CA ASP A 187 -2.10 -6.69 23.20
C ASP A 187 -1.06 -7.70 23.74
N ASP A 188 -0.88 -8.85 23.05
CA ASP A 188 0.11 -9.86 23.43
C ASP A 188 1.52 -9.61 22.87
N GLY A 189 1.70 -8.54 22.08
CA GLY A 189 2.98 -8.12 21.51
C GLY A 189 3.42 -8.93 20.28
N THR A 190 2.63 -9.87 19.78
CA THR A 190 2.93 -10.62 18.55
C THR A 190 2.99 -9.70 17.34
N TYR A 191 2.05 -8.78 17.22
CA TYR A 191 2.01 -7.76 16.18
C TYR A 191 3.30 -6.93 16.16
N THR A 192 3.72 -6.38 17.30
CA THR A 192 4.94 -5.58 17.42
C THR A 192 6.19 -6.37 17.02
N LYS A 193 6.26 -7.67 17.39
CA LYS A 193 7.38 -8.54 16.98
C LYS A 193 7.45 -8.73 15.48
N ILE A 194 6.29 -8.86 14.79
CA ILE A 194 6.22 -8.96 13.33
C ILE A 194 6.75 -7.67 12.70
N LEU A 195 6.25 -6.51 13.11
CA LEU A 195 6.71 -5.23 12.56
C LEU A 195 8.22 -5.02 12.76
N THR A 196 8.72 -5.30 13.95
CA THR A 196 10.15 -5.18 14.27
C THR A 196 11.03 -6.12 13.44
N LYS A 197 10.58 -7.36 13.22
CA LYS A 197 11.28 -8.33 12.36
C LYS A 197 11.50 -7.79 10.93
N TRP A 198 10.56 -7.01 10.44
CA TRP A 198 10.58 -6.47 9.08
C TRP A 198 11.07 -5.03 9.00
N GLY A 199 11.36 -4.38 10.16
CA GLY A 199 11.85 -3.00 10.21
C GLY A 199 10.79 -1.95 9.87
N VAL A 200 9.50 -2.28 10.03
CA VAL A 200 8.37 -1.43 9.67
C VAL A 200 7.57 -0.95 10.90
N GLN A 201 8.19 -0.89 12.07
CA GLN A 201 7.51 -0.56 13.33
C GLN A 201 6.97 0.87 13.39
N ASP A 202 7.51 1.80 12.61
CA ASP A 202 7.20 3.23 12.71
C ASP A 202 5.75 3.58 12.30
N GLY A 203 5.14 2.79 11.42
CA GLY A 203 3.73 2.92 11.04
C GLY A 203 2.76 2.06 11.86
N GLY A 204 3.27 1.36 12.89
CA GLY A 204 2.46 0.46 13.72
C GLY A 204 1.34 1.18 14.47
N VAL A 205 0.21 0.49 14.67
CA VAL A 205 -0.94 1.00 15.43
C VAL A 205 -0.99 0.38 16.82
N THR A 206 -1.60 1.09 17.77
CA THR A 206 -1.81 0.63 19.14
C THR A 206 -3.20 0.04 19.37
N ALA A 207 -4.10 0.23 18.43
CA ALA A 207 -5.45 -0.31 18.46
C ALA A 207 -5.93 -0.63 17.01
N ALA A 208 -6.63 -1.75 16.88
CA ALA A 208 -7.30 -2.11 15.64
C ALA A 208 -8.57 -1.25 15.46
N ASP A 209 -8.73 -0.67 14.28
CA ASP A 209 -9.93 0.10 13.91
C ASP A 209 -10.57 -0.50 12.63
N VAL A 210 -11.73 0.00 12.27
CA VAL A 210 -12.45 -0.39 11.04
C VAL A 210 -12.81 0.87 10.29
N ASN A 211 -12.49 0.91 8.99
CA ASN A 211 -12.85 2.01 8.09
C ASN A 211 -12.36 3.36 8.65
N ALA A 212 -11.05 3.47 8.88
CA ALA A 212 -10.47 4.64 9.51
C ALA A 212 -10.43 5.86 8.58
N ALA A 213 -10.41 5.66 7.25
CA ALA A 213 -10.39 6.77 6.29
C ALA A 213 -11.65 7.65 6.38
N SER A 214 -12.83 7.06 6.57
CA SER A 214 -14.08 7.83 6.70
C SER A 214 -14.26 8.54 8.05
N LYS A 215 -13.31 8.37 8.98
CA LYS A 215 -13.32 8.99 10.32
C LYS A 215 -12.36 10.15 10.47
N GLN A 216 -11.56 10.44 9.43
CA GLN A 216 -10.56 11.51 9.42
C GLN A 216 -11.14 12.87 9.02
#